data_03994afc497a1fae1bd7f82efef07fcc
#
_entry.id   03994afc497a1fae1bd7f82efef07fcc
#
_cell.length_a   1.000
_cell.length_b   1.000
_cell.length_c   1.000
_cell.angle_alpha   90.00
_cell.angle_beta   90.00
_cell.angle_gamma   90.00
#
_symmetry.space_group_name_H-M   'P 1'
#
loop_
_entity.id
_entity.type
_entity.pdbx_description
1 polymer ?
#
loop_
_entity_poly.entity_id
_entity_poly.type
_entity_poly.pdbx_seq_one_letter_code
_entity_poly.pdbx_strand_id
1 'polypeptide(L)'
;MEYYVVHQLNGEVTGRNRPFAALTVEPEDTLDLLVAGDSESYNSVSTMRLWDDKGITTYDCGQGAQRIPETYYMLKHAFKKQSPKIVILETNTLFRDIGAVKSTQEILTQAGQYYLPVFRYHNLWKTVVDEPEMHTNYKGFVIRDEVDPYEGKPDYMKKKKKCETMPEYVKVYLEKIEELCEKNNAQLLLVSMPSPKNWNHKRHAEIQKYADGKGITYLDLNKKVEELGLNWTEDTQDK
;
A
#
# COMPACT_ATOMS: atom_id res chain seq x y z
N MET A 1 -7.60 -18.84 16.94
CA MET A 1 -6.26 -19.31 16.53
C MET A 1 -5.41 -18.14 16.04
N GLU A 2 -5.84 -17.34 15.04
CA GLU A 2 -5.15 -16.16 14.54
C GLU A 2 -4.71 -15.20 15.66
N TYR A 3 -5.64 -14.75 16.47
CA TYR A 3 -5.40 -13.84 17.58
C TYR A 3 -4.35 -14.39 18.56
N TYR A 4 -4.47 -15.67 18.91
CA TYR A 4 -3.55 -16.31 19.85
C TYR A 4 -2.12 -16.39 19.30
N VAL A 5 -1.94 -16.86 18.06
CA VAL A 5 -0.62 -17.01 17.44
C VAL A 5 0.04 -15.65 17.23
N VAL A 6 -0.70 -14.66 16.73
CA VAL A 6 -0.16 -13.32 16.47
C VAL A 6 0.21 -12.61 17.79
N HIS A 7 -0.58 -12.77 18.85
CA HIS A 7 -0.25 -12.22 20.16
C HIS A 7 0.93 -12.92 20.84
N GLN A 8 1.08 -14.24 20.67
CA GLN A 8 2.25 -14.98 21.17
C GLN A 8 3.55 -14.48 20.52
N LEU A 9 3.49 -14.09 19.25
CA LEU A 9 4.63 -13.52 18.51
C LEU A 9 4.73 -12.00 18.66
N ASN A 10 3.91 -11.38 19.51
CA ASN A 10 3.83 -9.91 19.70
C ASN A 10 3.71 -9.12 18.37
N GLY A 11 3.02 -9.70 17.37
CA GLY A 11 2.89 -9.13 16.04
C GLY A 11 4.12 -9.26 15.15
N GLU A 12 5.20 -9.86 15.66
CA GLU A 12 6.46 -10.05 14.92
C GLU A 12 6.36 -11.25 13.99
N VAL A 13 5.63 -11.07 12.90
CA VAL A 13 5.52 -12.04 11.82
C VAL A 13 6.32 -11.52 10.63
N THR A 14 7.19 -12.37 10.08
CA THR A 14 8.00 -12.02 8.91
C THR A 14 7.23 -12.18 7.59
N GLY A 15 7.73 -11.53 6.53
CA GLY A 15 7.20 -11.68 5.18
C GLY A 15 5.85 -11.00 4.96
N ARG A 16 5.07 -11.55 4.01
CA ARG A 16 3.86 -10.92 3.47
C ARG A 16 2.70 -10.77 4.47
N ASN A 17 2.73 -11.47 5.59
CA ASN A 17 1.70 -11.38 6.61
C ASN A 17 2.00 -10.34 7.71
N ARG A 18 3.16 -9.71 7.66
CA ARG A 18 3.63 -8.75 8.67
C ARG A 18 2.64 -7.61 8.95
N PRO A 19 2.11 -6.88 7.96
CA PRO A 19 1.16 -5.80 8.23
C PRO A 19 -0.16 -6.30 8.84
N PHE A 20 -0.66 -7.47 8.41
CA PHE A 20 -1.85 -8.07 9.02
C PHE A 20 -1.64 -8.40 10.49
N ALA A 21 -0.49 -9.01 10.82
CA ALA A 21 -0.16 -9.37 12.19
C ALA A 21 0.03 -8.12 13.06
N ALA A 22 0.78 -7.13 12.58
CA ALA A 22 1.02 -5.90 13.29
C ALA A 22 -0.28 -5.12 13.58
N LEU A 23 -1.18 -5.00 12.60
CA LEU A 23 -2.49 -4.38 12.80
C LEU A 23 -3.38 -5.14 13.79
N THR A 24 -3.18 -6.47 13.94
CA THR A 24 -3.93 -7.26 14.93
C THR A 24 -3.54 -6.90 16.37
N VAL A 25 -2.27 -6.56 16.61
CA VAL A 25 -1.76 -6.20 17.95
C VAL A 25 -1.73 -4.69 18.20
N GLU A 26 -1.92 -3.87 17.17
CA GLU A 26 -2.02 -2.42 17.32
C GLU A 26 -3.20 -2.08 18.26
N PRO A 27 -3.01 -1.16 19.22
CA PRO A 27 -4.09 -0.71 20.09
C PRO A 27 -5.28 -0.16 19.29
N GLU A 28 -6.48 -0.35 19.80
CA GLU A 28 -7.70 0.07 19.10
C GLU A 28 -7.77 1.60 18.97
N ASP A 29 -8.26 2.08 17.83
CA ASP A 29 -8.51 3.51 17.53
C ASP A 29 -7.31 4.45 17.77
N THR A 30 -6.10 3.97 17.49
CA THR A 30 -4.88 4.75 17.67
C THR A 30 -4.29 5.31 16.38
N LEU A 31 -4.83 4.95 15.22
CA LEU A 31 -4.32 5.37 13.92
C LEU A 31 -5.22 6.43 13.28
N ASP A 32 -4.66 7.61 13.00
CA ASP A 32 -5.34 8.69 12.26
C ASP A 32 -5.34 8.45 10.75
N LEU A 33 -4.29 7.79 10.25
CA LEU A 33 -4.01 7.59 8.83
C LEU A 33 -3.57 6.15 8.55
N LEU A 34 -4.15 5.55 7.52
CA LEU A 34 -3.63 4.32 6.93
C LEU A 34 -3.06 4.62 5.53
N VAL A 35 -1.90 4.05 5.23
CA VAL A 35 -1.32 4.06 3.90
C VAL A 35 -1.39 2.63 3.36
N ALA A 36 -1.81 2.47 2.13
CA ALA A 36 -1.91 1.17 1.48
C ALA A 36 -1.39 1.27 0.04
N GLY A 37 -0.67 0.26 -0.39
CA GLY A 37 -0.05 0.25 -1.71
C GLY A 37 0.97 -0.86 -1.86
N ASP A 38 1.92 -0.68 -2.75
CA ASP A 38 3.03 -1.61 -2.91
C ASP A 38 4.34 -1.08 -2.30
N SER A 39 5.49 -1.47 -2.85
CA SER A 39 6.78 -1.01 -2.35
C SER A 39 6.99 0.50 -2.44
N GLU A 40 6.28 1.17 -3.33
CA GLU A 40 6.37 2.64 -3.46
C GLU A 40 5.76 3.35 -2.25
N SER A 41 4.73 2.79 -1.60
CA SER A 41 4.16 3.40 -0.40
C SER A 41 5.14 3.35 0.78
N TYR A 42 5.57 2.17 1.17
CA TYR A 42 6.40 2.01 2.38
C TYR A 42 7.85 2.51 2.24
N ASN A 43 8.30 2.78 1.02
CA ASN A 43 9.59 3.43 0.77
C ASN A 43 9.47 4.97 0.70
N SER A 44 8.27 5.52 0.44
CA SER A 44 8.09 6.95 0.20
C SER A 44 7.38 7.68 1.34
N VAL A 45 6.48 7.01 2.08
CA VAL A 45 5.69 7.66 3.14
C VAL A 45 6.29 7.36 4.50
N SER A 46 7.09 8.29 5.03
CA SER A 46 7.65 8.15 6.36
C SER A 46 6.60 8.40 7.44
N THR A 47 6.15 7.31 8.06
CA THR A 47 5.20 7.33 9.17
C THR A 47 5.75 8.07 10.39
N MET A 48 7.07 7.96 10.62
CA MET A 48 7.74 8.64 11.74
C MET A 48 7.81 10.15 11.54
N ARG A 49 8.07 10.61 10.31
CA ARG A 49 8.06 12.07 10.00
C ARG A 49 6.67 12.66 10.12
N LEU A 50 5.63 11.94 9.72
CA LEU A 50 4.24 12.38 9.91
C LEU A 50 3.91 12.56 11.39
N TRP A 51 4.42 11.69 12.24
CA TRP A 51 4.27 11.83 13.68
C TRP A 51 5.07 13.02 14.22
N ASP A 52 6.37 13.11 13.91
CA ASP A 52 7.25 14.16 14.44
C ASP A 52 6.82 15.56 14.00
N ASP A 53 6.45 15.73 12.72
CA ASP A 53 6.15 17.04 12.15
C ASP A 53 4.70 17.47 12.39
N LYS A 54 3.75 16.54 12.51
CA LYS A 54 2.31 16.81 12.51
C LYS A 54 1.52 16.14 13.63
N GLY A 55 2.11 15.22 14.38
CA GLY A 55 1.41 14.44 15.40
C GLY A 55 0.39 13.46 14.80
N ILE A 56 0.53 13.09 13.51
CA ILE A 56 -0.40 12.18 12.82
C ILE A 56 0.08 10.74 13.02
N THR A 57 -0.72 9.95 13.72
CA THR A 57 -0.46 8.51 13.88
C THR A 57 -0.78 7.76 12.61
N THR A 58 0.24 7.11 12.03
CA THR A 58 0.14 6.49 10.71
C THR A 58 0.64 5.05 10.74
N TYR A 59 -0.01 4.16 9.98
CA TYR A 59 0.51 2.84 9.67
C TYR A 59 0.52 2.64 8.15
N ASP A 60 1.69 2.24 7.59
CA ASP A 60 1.79 1.82 6.19
C ASP A 60 1.57 0.31 6.08
N CYS A 61 0.48 -0.06 5.40
CA CYS A 61 0.05 -1.43 5.15
C CYS A 61 0.61 -1.98 3.84
N GLY A 62 1.48 -1.24 3.17
CA GLY A 62 2.04 -1.62 1.86
C GLY A 62 2.93 -2.85 1.94
N GLN A 63 2.96 -3.60 0.85
CA GLN A 63 3.82 -4.79 0.71
C GLN A 63 4.37 -4.87 -0.71
N GLY A 64 5.57 -5.45 -0.84
CA GLY A 64 6.20 -5.63 -2.16
C GLY A 64 5.26 -6.27 -3.17
N ALA A 65 5.07 -5.62 -4.33
CA ALA A 65 4.18 -6.06 -5.41
C ALA A 65 2.73 -6.37 -4.95
N GLN A 66 2.22 -5.64 -3.96
CA GLN A 66 0.84 -5.79 -3.47
C GLN A 66 -0.17 -5.54 -4.59
N ARG A 67 -1.24 -6.33 -4.58
CA ARG A 67 -2.33 -6.23 -5.53
C ARG A 67 -3.59 -5.71 -4.85
N ILE A 68 -4.46 -5.10 -5.63
CA ILE A 68 -5.66 -4.44 -5.11
C ILE A 68 -6.60 -5.36 -4.30
N PRO A 69 -6.80 -6.65 -4.63
CA PRO A 69 -7.59 -7.55 -3.76
C PRO A 69 -6.97 -7.72 -2.38
N GLU A 70 -5.63 -7.83 -2.30
CA GLU A 70 -4.91 -7.91 -1.04
C GLU A 70 -5.04 -6.61 -0.24
N THR A 71 -4.87 -5.46 -0.91
CA THR A 71 -5.08 -4.13 -0.32
C THR A 71 -6.48 -3.99 0.28
N TYR A 72 -7.52 -4.41 -0.44
CA TYR A 72 -8.89 -4.39 0.06
C TYR A 72 -9.06 -5.19 1.36
N TYR A 73 -8.55 -6.43 1.40
CA TYR A 73 -8.66 -7.27 2.59
C TYR A 73 -7.77 -6.78 3.74
N MET A 74 -6.65 -6.15 3.43
CA MET A 74 -5.79 -5.48 4.42
C MET A 74 -6.53 -4.33 5.10
N LEU A 75 -7.09 -3.41 4.32
CA LEU A 75 -7.89 -2.30 4.84
C LEU A 75 -9.12 -2.81 5.62
N LYS A 76 -9.81 -3.82 5.08
CA LYS A 76 -10.94 -4.44 5.77
C LYS A 76 -10.54 -5.08 7.10
N HIS A 77 -9.31 -5.58 7.22
CA HIS A 77 -8.76 -6.06 8.48
C HIS A 77 -8.45 -4.92 9.44
N ALA A 78 -7.80 -3.86 8.97
CA ALA A 78 -7.48 -2.68 9.76
C ALA A 78 -8.73 -2.03 10.35
N PHE A 79 -9.78 -1.84 9.56
CA PHE A 79 -11.06 -1.26 10.01
C PHE A 79 -11.84 -2.11 11.04
N LYS A 80 -11.38 -3.29 11.40
CA LYS A 80 -11.97 -4.03 12.53
C LYS A 80 -11.63 -3.41 13.88
N LYS A 81 -10.50 -2.70 13.96
CA LYS A 81 -9.93 -2.15 15.20
C LYS A 81 -9.55 -0.69 15.12
N GLN A 82 -9.47 -0.15 13.92
CA GLN A 82 -9.00 1.22 13.68
C GLN A 82 -10.09 2.02 12.98
N SER A 83 -10.20 3.29 13.32
CA SER A 83 -11.11 4.26 12.72
C SER A 83 -10.33 5.45 12.14
N PRO A 84 -9.44 5.23 11.14
CA PRO A 84 -8.63 6.28 10.57
C PRO A 84 -9.52 7.32 9.87
N LYS A 85 -9.11 8.58 9.94
CA LYS A 85 -9.80 9.68 9.23
C LYS A 85 -9.51 9.67 7.74
N ILE A 86 -8.32 9.20 7.37
CA ILE A 86 -7.84 9.20 5.98
C ILE A 86 -7.22 7.84 5.65
N VAL A 87 -7.50 7.38 4.43
CA VAL A 87 -6.79 6.26 3.81
C VAL A 87 -6.08 6.79 2.57
N ILE A 88 -4.76 6.69 2.53
CA ILE A 88 -3.96 6.92 1.33
C ILE A 88 -3.85 5.60 0.57
N LEU A 89 -4.27 5.59 -0.69
CA LEU A 89 -4.04 4.49 -1.61
C LEU A 89 -3.00 4.90 -2.64
N GLU A 90 -1.84 4.25 -2.59
CA GLU A 90 -0.80 4.40 -3.60
C GLU A 90 -1.26 3.77 -4.93
N THR A 91 -1.12 4.49 -6.02
CA THR A 91 -1.83 4.18 -7.27
C THR A 91 -1.09 3.24 -8.23
N ASN A 92 0.20 2.94 -8.03
CA ASN A 92 0.92 2.00 -8.88
C ASN A 92 0.30 0.59 -8.82
N THR A 93 -0.21 0.21 -7.65
CA THR A 93 -0.94 -1.06 -7.45
C THR A 93 -2.15 -1.22 -8.38
N LEU A 94 -2.74 -0.10 -8.87
CA LEU A 94 -3.91 -0.09 -9.76
C LEU A 94 -3.60 -0.50 -11.20
N PHE A 95 -2.33 -0.57 -11.57
CA PHE A 95 -1.90 -0.96 -12.93
C PHE A 95 -1.21 -2.33 -12.99
N ARG A 96 -1.28 -3.10 -11.89
CA ARG A 96 -0.72 -4.46 -11.85
C ARG A 96 -1.67 -5.47 -12.47
N ASP A 97 -1.64 -5.55 -13.81
CA ASP A 97 -2.38 -6.58 -14.56
C ASP A 97 -1.63 -7.92 -14.50
N ILE A 98 -2.37 -8.96 -14.16
CA ILE A 98 -1.88 -10.35 -14.09
C ILE A 98 -2.69 -11.29 -14.98
N GLY A 99 -3.59 -10.75 -15.78
CA GLY A 99 -4.51 -11.50 -16.63
C GLY A 99 -5.65 -12.18 -15.86
N ALA A 100 -6.71 -12.54 -16.58
CA ALA A 100 -7.98 -12.98 -15.98
C ALA A 100 -7.87 -14.22 -15.08
N VAL A 101 -7.10 -15.23 -15.48
CA VAL A 101 -6.97 -16.47 -14.69
C VAL A 101 -6.25 -16.22 -13.37
N LYS A 102 -5.11 -15.52 -13.42
CA LYS A 102 -4.34 -15.21 -12.22
C LYS A 102 -5.05 -14.22 -11.30
N SER A 103 -5.82 -13.26 -11.84
CA SER A 103 -6.61 -12.34 -11.02
C SER A 103 -7.73 -13.08 -10.28
N THR A 104 -8.42 -14.02 -10.92
CA THR A 104 -9.42 -14.87 -10.25
C THR A 104 -8.78 -15.69 -9.13
N GLN A 105 -7.63 -16.31 -9.38
CA GLN A 105 -6.91 -17.08 -8.37
C GLN A 105 -6.49 -16.18 -7.20
N GLU A 106 -5.98 -14.98 -7.48
CA GLU A 106 -5.59 -14.00 -6.45
C GLU A 106 -6.78 -13.61 -5.59
N ILE A 107 -7.91 -13.28 -6.22
CA ILE A 107 -9.16 -12.93 -5.53
C ILE A 107 -9.59 -14.04 -4.58
N LEU A 108 -9.62 -15.29 -5.05
CA LEU A 108 -10.01 -16.44 -4.23
C LEU A 108 -9.01 -16.68 -3.09
N THR A 109 -7.73 -16.54 -3.37
CA THR A 109 -6.66 -16.69 -2.36
C THR A 109 -6.80 -15.66 -1.25
N GLN A 110 -6.94 -14.39 -1.58
CA GLN A 110 -7.05 -13.31 -0.60
C GLN A 110 -8.36 -13.40 0.20
N ALA A 111 -9.47 -13.74 -0.46
CA ALA A 111 -10.73 -14.00 0.22
C ALA A 111 -10.62 -15.21 1.19
N GLY A 112 -10.06 -16.32 0.71
CA GLY A 112 -9.83 -17.51 1.52
C GLY A 112 -8.98 -17.24 2.75
N GLN A 113 -7.87 -16.54 2.58
CA GLN A 113 -6.97 -16.15 3.67
C GLN A 113 -7.61 -15.18 4.67
N TYR A 114 -8.53 -14.32 4.21
CA TYR A 114 -9.24 -13.39 5.09
C TYR A 114 -10.33 -14.07 5.92
N TYR A 115 -11.16 -14.90 5.29
CA TYR A 115 -12.28 -15.57 5.97
C TYR A 115 -11.87 -16.83 6.73
N LEU A 116 -10.76 -17.45 6.33
CA LEU A 116 -10.18 -18.64 6.97
C LEU A 116 -8.69 -18.37 7.31
N PRO A 117 -8.41 -17.65 8.39
CA PRO A 117 -7.06 -17.21 8.76
C PRO A 117 -6.03 -18.33 8.88
N VAL A 118 -6.48 -19.57 9.09
CA VAL A 118 -5.60 -20.76 9.09
C VAL A 118 -4.80 -20.86 7.77
N PHE A 119 -5.37 -20.45 6.65
CA PHE A 119 -4.66 -20.47 5.37
C PHE A 119 -3.59 -19.38 5.26
N ARG A 120 -3.77 -18.26 5.96
CA ARG A 120 -2.77 -17.20 6.03
C ARG A 120 -1.58 -17.57 6.90
N TYR A 121 -1.85 -18.21 8.02
CA TYR A 121 -0.87 -18.46 9.07
C TYR A 121 -0.44 -19.93 9.19
N HIS A 122 -0.84 -20.80 8.26
CA HIS A 122 -0.54 -22.24 8.34
C HIS A 122 0.96 -22.57 8.31
N ASN A 123 1.81 -21.67 7.81
CA ASN A 123 3.26 -21.84 7.78
C ASN A 123 3.97 -21.22 9.00
N LEU A 124 3.29 -20.49 9.89
CA LEU A 124 3.92 -19.82 11.03
C LEU A 124 4.59 -20.79 12.00
N TRP A 125 4.11 -22.03 12.09
CA TRP A 125 4.77 -23.04 12.91
C TRP A 125 6.21 -23.32 12.48
N LYS A 126 6.58 -23.01 11.23
CA LYS A 126 7.96 -23.13 10.73
C LYS A 126 8.84 -21.96 11.18
N THR A 127 8.25 -20.80 11.41
CA THR A 127 8.97 -19.57 11.82
C THR A 127 9.11 -19.45 13.34
N VAL A 128 8.31 -20.17 14.11
CA VAL A 128 8.41 -20.22 15.58
C VAL A 128 9.69 -20.91 16.06
N VAL A 129 10.38 -21.62 15.17
CA VAL A 129 11.63 -22.34 15.50
C VAL A 129 12.88 -21.47 15.30
N ASP A 130 12.79 -20.42 14.48
CA ASP A 130 13.87 -19.48 14.25
C ASP A 130 13.61 -18.24 15.14
N GLU A 131 14.64 -17.79 15.88
CA GLU A 131 14.55 -16.55 16.66
C GLU A 131 14.18 -15.40 15.71
N PRO A 132 13.11 -14.65 15.97
CA PRO A 132 12.73 -13.56 15.09
C PRO A 132 13.83 -12.49 15.11
N GLU A 133 14.37 -12.16 13.96
CA GLU A 133 15.18 -10.94 13.83
C GLU A 133 14.30 -9.76 14.27
N MET A 134 14.72 -9.07 15.33
CA MET A 134 14.07 -7.85 15.81
C MET A 134 14.21 -6.77 14.74
N HIS A 135 13.25 -6.69 13.85
CA HIS A 135 13.16 -5.58 12.92
C HIS A 135 12.47 -4.41 13.61
N THR A 136 13.13 -3.26 13.64
CA THR A 136 12.54 -2.03 14.14
C THR A 136 11.26 -1.74 13.36
N ASN A 137 10.12 -1.72 14.05
CA ASN A 137 8.84 -1.49 13.40
C ASN A 137 8.55 0.01 13.32
N TYR A 138 8.93 0.64 12.21
CA TYR A 138 8.60 2.03 11.90
C TYR A 138 7.15 2.18 11.39
N LYS A 139 6.21 1.44 11.96
CA LYS A 139 4.79 1.44 11.53
C LYS A 139 4.61 1.17 10.03
N GLY A 140 5.36 0.19 9.53
CA GLY A 140 5.33 -0.24 8.13
C GLY A 140 6.33 0.46 7.21
N PHE A 141 6.83 1.64 7.55
CA PHE A 141 7.86 2.33 6.77
C PHE A 141 9.18 1.56 6.78
N VAL A 142 9.88 1.55 5.66
CA VAL A 142 11.18 0.89 5.51
C VAL A 142 12.24 1.93 5.25
N ILE A 143 13.21 2.04 6.16
CA ILE A 143 14.41 2.86 5.95
C ILE A 143 15.33 2.10 5.00
N ARG A 144 15.83 2.82 4.00
CA ARG A 144 16.80 2.31 3.04
C ARG A 144 17.97 3.28 2.92
N ASP A 145 19.17 2.73 2.99
CA ASP A 145 20.43 3.48 2.87
C ASP A 145 21.09 3.28 1.49
N GLU A 146 20.57 2.33 0.70
CA GLU A 146 21.10 2.05 -0.63
C GLU A 146 20.51 3.01 -1.65
N VAL A 147 21.35 3.58 -2.49
CA VAL A 147 20.97 4.40 -3.65
C VAL A 147 21.27 3.63 -4.93
N ASP A 148 20.28 3.49 -5.80
CA ASP A 148 20.41 2.95 -7.14
C ASP A 148 19.95 4.04 -8.13
N PRO A 149 20.89 4.80 -8.73
CA PRO A 149 20.58 5.96 -9.56
C PRO A 149 19.70 5.61 -10.76
N TYR A 150 18.65 6.39 -10.98
CA TYR A 150 17.87 6.25 -12.19
C TYR A 150 18.62 6.83 -13.40
N GLU A 151 19.01 5.99 -14.34
CA GLU A 151 19.72 6.37 -15.57
C GLU A 151 18.79 6.62 -16.78
N GLY A 152 17.49 6.57 -16.57
CA GLY A 152 16.50 6.72 -17.63
C GLY A 152 16.25 8.18 -18.04
N LYS A 153 15.26 8.38 -18.90
CA LYS A 153 14.89 9.72 -19.38
C LYS A 153 14.08 10.48 -18.34
N PRO A 154 14.45 11.73 -18.01
CA PRO A 154 13.74 12.55 -17.01
C PRO A 154 12.33 12.97 -17.46
N ASP A 155 11.98 12.77 -18.73
CA ASP A 155 10.72 13.22 -19.33
C ASP A 155 9.62 12.13 -19.38
N TYR A 156 9.64 11.18 -18.45
CA TYR A 156 8.67 10.08 -18.38
C TYR A 156 7.21 10.55 -18.26
N MET A 157 6.98 11.74 -17.75
CA MET A 157 5.65 12.39 -17.65
C MET A 157 5.21 13.11 -18.91
N LYS A 158 5.98 13.08 -20.01
CA LYS A 158 5.53 13.70 -21.27
C LYS A 158 4.28 13.03 -21.82
N LYS A 159 3.37 13.88 -22.35
CA LYS A 159 2.10 13.44 -22.96
C LYS A 159 2.33 12.41 -24.06
N LYS A 160 1.73 11.23 -23.94
CA LYS A 160 1.62 10.21 -24.98
C LYS A 160 0.15 10.03 -25.38
N LYS A 161 -0.09 9.72 -26.66
CA LYS A 161 -1.43 9.71 -27.29
C LYS A 161 -2.43 8.65 -26.78
N LYS A 162 -2.05 7.67 -25.96
CA LYS A 162 -2.96 6.62 -25.45
C LYS A 162 -2.98 6.62 -23.94
N CYS A 163 -4.17 6.58 -23.32
CA CYS A 163 -4.34 6.25 -21.92
C CYS A 163 -3.93 4.78 -21.67
N GLU A 164 -3.48 4.50 -20.47
CA GLU A 164 -3.30 3.15 -19.94
C GLU A 164 -4.50 2.88 -19.04
N THR A 165 -5.29 1.86 -19.35
CA THR A 165 -6.56 1.60 -18.66
C THR A 165 -6.32 0.67 -17.48
N MET A 166 -6.94 0.96 -16.34
CA MET A 166 -6.98 0.03 -15.21
C MET A 166 -7.70 -1.25 -15.62
N PRO A 167 -7.18 -2.45 -15.24
CA PRO A 167 -7.89 -3.72 -15.43
C PRO A 167 -9.27 -3.70 -14.76
N GLU A 168 -10.25 -4.41 -15.32
CA GLU A 168 -11.61 -4.38 -14.81
C GLU A 168 -11.73 -4.86 -13.36
N TYR A 169 -11.05 -5.96 -13.01
CA TYR A 169 -11.05 -6.44 -11.64
C TYR A 169 -10.45 -5.43 -10.64
N VAL A 170 -9.52 -4.58 -11.10
CA VAL A 170 -8.92 -3.51 -10.28
C VAL A 170 -9.96 -2.45 -9.99
N LYS A 171 -10.73 -2.02 -10.98
CA LYS A 171 -11.82 -1.05 -10.79
C LYS A 171 -12.86 -1.54 -9.78
N VAL A 172 -13.28 -2.81 -9.91
CA VAL A 172 -14.21 -3.44 -8.97
C VAL A 172 -13.68 -3.42 -7.54
N TYR A 173 -12.38 -3.70 -7.34
CA TYR A 173 -11.79 -3.66 -6.00
C TYR A 173 -11.53 -2.25 -5.49
N LEU A 174 -11.23 -1.30 -6.37
CA LEU A 174 -11.12 0.11 -6.02
C LEU A 174 -12.48 0.65 -5.53
N GLU A 175 -13.57 0.34 -6.22
CA GLU A 175 -14.93 0.68 -5.76
C GLU A 175 -15.26 0.06 -4.39
N LYS A 176 -14.86 -1.19 -4.15
CA LYS A 176 -15.01 -1.81 -2.82
C LYS A 176 -14.19 -1.11 -1.73
N ILE A 177 -13.03 -0.55 -2.08
CA ILE A 177 -12.22 0.25 -1.13
C ILE A 177 -12.91 1.58 -0.85
N GLU A 178 -13.47 2.24 -1.87
CA GLU A 178 -14.27 3.46 -1.70
C GLU A 178 -15.44 3.21 -0.73
N GLU A 179 -16.28 2.21 -1.02
CA GLU A 179 -17.39 1.81 -0.17
C GLU A 179 -16.96 1.47 1.26
N LEU A 180 -15.79 0.81 1.40
CA LEU A 180 -15.24 0.48 2.70
C LEU A 180 -14.81 1.73 3.49
N CYS A 181 -14.19 2.70 2.84
CA CYS A 181 -13.83 3.98 3.44
C CYS A 181 -15.07 4.79 3.82
N GLU A 182 -16.02 4.93 2.93
CA GLU A 182 -17.28 5.64 3.19
C GLU A 182 -18.04 5.04 4.38
N LYS A 183 -18.17 3.71 4.42
CA LYS A 183 -18.85 3.00 5.51
C LYS A 183 -18.19 3.25 6.87
N ASN A 184 -16.88 3.49 6.89
CA ASN A 184 -16.11 3.73 8.11
C ASN A 184 -15.81 5.23 8.34
N ASN A 185 -16.47 6.13 7.61
CA ASN A 185 -16.28 7.59 7.68
C ASN A 185 -14.82 8.03 7.45
N ALA A 186 -14.06 7.29 6.66
CA ALA A 186 -12.70 7.62 6.26
C ALA A 186 -12.69 8.28 4.87
N GLN A 187 -11.88 9.30 4.68
CA GLN A 187 -11.67 9.91 3.37
C GLN A 187 -10.62 9.10 2.59
N LEU A 188 -10.95 8.68 1.37
CA LEU A 188 -9.98 8.06 0.46
C LEU A 188 -9.19 9.15 -0.29
N LEU A 189 -7.86 9.03 -0.28
CA LEU A 189 -6.93 9.87 -1.02
C LEU A 189 -6.10 8.98 -1.94
N LEU A 190 -6.16 9.21 -3.25
CA LEU A 190 -5.31 8.55 -4.22
C LEU A 190 -3.99 9.32 -4.36
N VAL A 191 -2.85 8.64 -4.25
CA VAL A 191 -1.53 9.27 -4.35
C VAL A 191 -0.63 8.46 -5.27
N SER A 192 -0.03 9.12 -6.27
CA SER A 192 1.02 8.54 -7.09
C SER A 192 2.38 8.99 -6.57
N MET A 193 3.19 8.05 -6.11
CA MET A 193 4.54 8.33 -5.66
C MET A 193 5.46 8.64 -6.85
N PRO A 194 6.52 9.45 -6.66
CA PRO A 194 7.48 9.74 -7.71
C PRO A 194 8.21 8.48 -8.14
N SER A 195 7.99 8.02 -9.37
CA SER A 195 8.57 6.77 -9.87
C SER A 195 8.77 6.82 -11.38
N PRO A 196 9.93 7.24 -11.87
CA PRO A 196 10.21 7.38 -13.30
C PRO A 196 10.18 6.05 -14.05
N LYS A 197 10.38 4.93 -13.36
CA LYS A 197 10.33 3.58 -13.92
C LYS A 197 8.92 3.03 -14.05
N ASN A 198 8.09 3.25 -13.03
CA ASN A 198 6.76 2.63 -12.93
C ASN A 198 5.63 3.59 -13.29
N TRP A 199 5.88 4.90 -13.39
CA TRP A 199 4.85 5.90 -13.64
C TRP A 199 5.00 6.61 -14.98
N ASN A 200 3.89 7.15 -15.49
CA ASN A 200 3.86 7.92 -16.73
C ASN A 200 2.56 8.73 -16.84
N HIS A 201 2.55 9.66 -17.82
CA HIS A 201 1.37 10.49 -18.06
C HIS A 201 0.08 9.72 -18.39
N LYS A 202 0.17 8.50 -18.94
CA LYS A 202 -1.03 7.73 -19.30
C LYS A 202 -1.73 7.21 -18.03
N ARG A 203 -0.95 6.69 -17.07
CA ARG A 203 -1.45 6.27 -15.76
C ARG A 203 -2.04 7.44 -14.99
N HIS A 204 -1.32 8.58 -14.98
CA HIS A 204 -1.85 9.81 -14.42
C HIS A 204 -3.22 10.17 -14.99
N ALA A 205 -3.37 10.19 -16.32
CA ALA A 205 -4.62 10.59 -16.98
C ALA A 205 -5.79 9.64 -16.67
N GLU A 206 -5.53 8.33 -16.52
CA GLU A 206 -6.54 7.35 -16.14
C GLU A 206 -7.00 7.56 -14.70
N ILE A 207 -6.06 7.74 -13.75
CA ILE A 207 -6.40 8.00 -12.35
C ILE A 207 -7.11 9.34 -12.18
N GLN A 208 -6.64 10.40 -12.83
CA GLN A 208 -7.29 11.71 -12.79
C GLN A 208 -8.74 11.63 -13.26
N LYS A 209 -8.96 10.96 -14.40
CA LYS A 209 -10.31 10.77 -14.96
C LYS A 209 -11.21 10.00 -13.98
N TYR A 210 -10.69 8.96 -13.33
CA TYR A 210 -11.43 8.19 -12.34
C TYR A 210 -11.78 9.04 -11.13
N ALA A 211 -10.78 9.72 -10.57
CA ALA A 211 -10.94 10.57 -9.40
C ALA A 211 -11.94 11.71 -9.63
N ASP A 212 -11.85 12.40 -10.77
CA ASP A 212 -12.79 13.45 -11.17
C ASP A 212 -14.23 12.92 -11.28
N GLY A 213 -14.39 11.71 -11.86
CA GLY A 213 -15.70 11.08 -12.02
C GLY A 213 -16.34 10.64 -10.72
N LYS A 214 -15.56 10.38 -9.68
CA LYS A 214 -16.01 9.91 -8.35
C LYS A 214 -15.94 11.01 -7.27
N GLY A 215 -15.36 12.17 -7.56
CA GLY A 215 -15.13 13.23 -6.56
C GLY A 215 -14.08 12.88 -5.52
N ILE A 216 -13.14 11.98 -5.86
CA ILE A 216 -12.05 11.55 -4.97
C ILE A 216 -10.86 12.50 -5.13
N THR A 217 -10.22 12.86 -4.04
CA THR A 217 -8.98 13.65 -4.10
C THR A 217 -7.84 12.81 -4.66
N TYR A 218 -7.15 13.33 -5.66
CA TYR A 218 -5.99 12.71 -6.27
C TYR A 218 -4.78 13.64 -6.25
N LEU A 219 -3.65 13.14 -5.77
CA LEU A 219 -2.37 13.83 -5.73
C LEU A 219 -1.31 13.04 -6.51
N ASP A 220 -0.81 13.63 -7.59
CA ASP A 220 0.31 13.05 -8.35
C ASP A 220 1.62 13.76 -8.03
N LEU A 221 2.44 13.14 -7.20
CA LEU A 221 3.74 13.66 -6.79
C LEU A 221 4.78 13.64 -7.91
N ASN A 222 4.57 12.86 -8.97
CA ASN A 222 5.41 12.90 -10.17
C ASN A 222 5.37 14.26 -10.89
N LYS A 223 4.35 15.06 -10.65
CA LYS A 223 4.26 16.45 -11.17
C LYS A 223 4.92 17.47 -10.25
N LYS A 224 5.37 17.04 -9.07
CA LYS A 224 5.92 17.90 -8.02
C LYS A 224 7.38 17.56 -7.69
N VAL A 225 8.07 16.84 -8.55
CA VAL A 225 9.45 16.36 -8.33
C VAL A 225 10.39 17.50 -7.98
N GLU A 226 10.31 18.63 -8.72
CA GLU A 226 11.12 19.84 -8.46
C GLU A 226 10.74 20.49 -7.12
N GLU A 227 9.43 20.59 -6.81
CA GLU A 227 8.92 21.14 -5.54
C GLU A 227 9.36 20.29 -4.34
N LEU A 228 9.44 18.97 -4.52
CA LEU A 228 9.90 18.02 -3.52
C LEU A 228 11.43 17.99 -3.38
N GLY A 229 12.16 18.62 -4.30
CA GLY A 229 13.63 18.64 -4.31
C GLY A 229 14.26 17.27 -4.60
N LEU A 230 13.53 16.36 -5.26
CA LEU A 230 14.02 15.01 -5.54
C LEU A 230 15.06 15.01 -6.66
N ASN A 231 16.17 14.34 -6.41
CA ASN A 231 17.25 14.09 -7.35
C ASN A 231 17.29 12.61 -7.74
N TRP A 232 17.00 12.30 -9.01
CA TRP A 232 16.95 10.92 -9.51
C TRP A 232 18.27 10.15 -9.45
N THR A 233 19.39 10.84 -9.22
CA THR A 233 20.70 10.21 -9.08
C THR A 233 21.10 9.94 -7.62
N GLU A 234 20.38 10.52 -6.66
CA GLU A 234 20.70 10.45 -5.23
C GLU A 234 19.57 9.87 -4.40
N ASP A 235 18.30 10.07 -4.82
CA ASP A 235 17.12 9.75 -4.02
C ASP A 235 16.35 8.53 -4.54
N THR A 236 16.92 7.74 -5.44
CA THR A 236 16.23 6.57 -6.03
C THR A 236 16.84 5.25 -5.65
N GLN A 237 15.97 4.23 -5.64
CA GLN A 237 16.33 2.82 -5.46
C GLN A 237 15.73 1.96 -6.57
N ASP A 238 15.75 2.43 -7.79
CA ASP A 238 15.17 1.72 -8.94
C ASP A 238 16.11 0.62 -9.45
N LYS A 239 15.96 -0.59 -8.92
CA LYS A 239 16.53 -1.80 -9.55
C LYS A 239 15.64 -2.34 -10.63
#